data_13ed68f37313d3d869452d0af1942540
#
_entry.id   13ed68f37313d3d869452d0af1942540
#
_cell.length_a   1.000
_cell.length_b   1.000
_cell.length_c   1.000
_cell.angle_alpha   90.00
_cell.angle_beta   90.00
_cell.angle_gamma   90.00
#
_symmetry.space_group_name_H-M   'P 1'
#
loop_
_entity.id
_entity.type
_entity.pdbx_description
1 polymer ?
#
loop_
_entity_poly.entity_id
_entity_poly.type
_entity_poly.pdbx_seq_one_letter_code
_entity_poly.pdbx_strand_id
1 'polypeptide(L)'
;MTKRQSSLKETAAPKVEASPAPQKAMEKAGVGGCDRFQPLLEKYDWDVRIMKAIMQAESSCNENSTGDTSLTFTQNGRTYGYSVSLFQVRILPGREKCDSHNPEINIDCAYHVWKSQGYKAWSVYTNGRYLRFL
;
A
#
# COMPACT_ATOMS: atom_id res chain seq x y z
N MET A 1 -0.92 10.08 -8.99
CA MET A 1 -1.09 9.70 -9.22
C MET A 1 -1.29 9.79 -9.43
N THR A 2 -1.44 10.16 -9.05
CA THR A 2 -1.70 10.00 -9.23
C THR A 2 -2.00 10.16 -9.15
N LYS A 3 -2.28 10.37 -8.72
CA LYS A 3 -2.64 10.18 -8.61
C LYS A 3 -2.95 10.20 -8.53
N ARG A 4 -3.20 10.24 -7.98
CA ARG A 4 -3.57 9.76 -7.81
C ARG A 4 -3.69 9.62 -7.51
N GLN A 5 -3.66 9.31 -6.90
CA GLN A 5 -3.82 8.79 -6.53
C GLN A 5 -3.58 9.08 -6.62
N SER A 6 -3.85 9.57 -6.82
CA SER A 6 -3.72 9.57 -6.99
C SER A 6 -3.40 9.88 -7.11
N SER A 7 -3.42 10.21 -6.79
CA SER A 7 -3.18 10.15 -6.88
C SER A 7 -2.67 10.04 -6.64
N LEU A 8 -2.56 9.89 -6.06
CA LEU A 8 -2.17 9.44 -5.68
C LEU A 8 -1.22 9.45 -5.30
N LYS A 9 -0.68 9.33 -4.84
CA LYS A 9 0.03 9.22 -4.45
C LYS A 9 0.99 9.34 -4.39
N GLU A 10 1.46 9.37 -4.14
CA GLU A 10 2.23 9.34 -4.22
C GLU A 10 3.30 9.22 -3.70
N THR A 11 3.76 8.95 -3.30
CA THR A 11 4.76 9.06 -2.85
C THR A 11 5.14 8.54 -1.71
N ALA A 12 4.88 8.28 -1.10
CA ALA A 12 5.01 7.73 0.03
C ALA A 12 6.01 6.80 0.27
N ALA A 13 6.44 6.21 -0.52
CA ALA A 13 7.36 5.24 -0.31
C ALA A 13 8.31 5.32 0.76
N PRO A 14 8.95 6.29 0.91
CA PRO A 14 9.96 6.32 1.86
C PRO A 14 9.62 5.87 3.18
N LYS A 15 8.60 6.19 3.64
CA LYS A 15 8.34 5.86 4.93
C LYS A 15 8.29 4.48 5.12
N VAL A 16 8.06 3.83 4.21
CA VAL A 16 7.97 2.51 4.36
C VAL A 16 9.05 1.86 4.86
N GLU A 17 10.12 2.27 4.66
CA GLU A 17 11.19 1.53 5.02
C GLU A 17 11.36 1.49 6.38
N ALA A 18 10.69 2.05 7.05
CA ALA A 18 10.91 2.05 8.40
C ALA A 18 10.65 0.79 9.02
N SER A 19 10.03 0.00 8.49
CA SER A 19 9.69 -1.13 9.19
C SER A 19 10.43 -2.32 9.06
N PRO A 20 11.47 -2.33 8.80
CA PRO A 20 12.19 -3.48 8.63
C PRO A 20 12.28 -4.33 9.79
N ALA A 21 12.31 -3.80 10.88
CA ALA A 21 12.52 -4.60 11.98
C ALA A 21 11.64 -5.76 12.01
N PRO A 22 10.48 -5.62 11.98
CA PRO A 22 9.59 -6.71 12.10
C PRO A 22 9.83 -7.63 11.00
N GLN A 23 10.10 -7.11 9.97
CA GLN A 23 10.24 -7.94 8.93
C GLN A 23 11.33 -8.78 9.04
N LYS A 24 12.29 -8.35 9.64
CA LYS A 24 13.37 -9.19 9.66
C LYS A 24 13.04 -10.35 10.36
N ALA A 25 12.23 -10.27 11.20
CA ALA A 25 11.98 -11.39 12.00
C ALA A 25 11.33 -12.33 11.10
N MET A 26 10.49 -11.94 10.38
CA MET A 26 9.86 -12.86 9.59
C MET A 26 10.62 -13.20 8.51
N GLU A 27 11.44 -12.40 8.21
CA GLU A 27 12.18 -12.77 7.12
C GLU A 27 13.00 -13.77 7.45
N LYS A 28 13.39 -13.80 8.59
CA LYS A 28 14.27 -14.74 8.92
C LYS A 28 13.54 -15.89 8.83
N ALA A 29 12.40 -15.78 8.80
CA ALA A 29 11.66 -16.94 8.75
C ALA A 29 11.78 -17.19 7.32
N GLY A 30 12.54 -16.47 6.80
CA GLY A 30 12.79 -16.82 5.51
C GLY A 30 11.84 -16.31 4.64
N VAL A 31 11.03 -15.59 5.03
CA VAL A 31 10.20 -15.26 4.20
C VAL A 31 9.94 -13.96 4.20
N GLY A 32 10.00 -13.34 3.45
CA GLY A 32 9.77 -12.05 3.43
C GLY A 32 8.47 -11.90 3.99
N GLY A 33 8.22 -10.88 4.70
CA GLY A 33 6.95 -10.73 5.30
C GLY A 33 5.82 -10.71 4.34
N CYS A 34 6.07 -10.55 3.06
CA CYS A 34 5.02 -10.46 2.06
C CYS A 34 4.37 -11.79 1.76
N ASP A 35 5.09 -12.89 1.90
CA ASP A 35 4.53 -14.18 1.51
C ASP A 35 3.30 -14.60 2.32
N ARG A 36 3.17 -14.09 3.51
CA ARG A 36 2.03 -14.49 4.30
C ARG A 36 0.73 -13.91 3.74
N PHE A 37 0.82 -12.93 2.85
CA PHE A 37 -0.36 -12.33 2.25
C PHE A 37 -0.65 -12.91 0.87
N GLN A 38 0.16 -13.85 0.40
CA GLN A 38 -0.03 -14.44 -0.92
C GLN A 38 -1.45 -14.94 -1.15
N PRO A 39 -2.05 -15.66 -0.21
CA PRO A 39 -3.39 -16.16 -0.46
C PRO A 39 -4.42 -15.04 -0.65
N LEU A 40 -4.22 -13.91 0.00
CA LEU A 40 -5.15 -12.82 -0.16
C LEU A 40 -4.97 -12.14 -1.51
N LEU A 41 -3.71 -12.02 -1.96
CA LEU A 41 -3.45 -11.38 -3.24
C LEU A 41 -4.00 -12.23 -4.38
N GLU A 42 -3.95 -13.54 -4.23
CA GLU A 42 -4.39 -14.43 -5.27
C GLU A 42 -5.89 -14.46 -5.49
N LYS A 43 -6.66 -13.80 -4.65
CA LYS A 43 -8.08 -13.77 -4.85
C LYS A 43 -8.49 -12.85 -5.98
N TYR A 44 -7.58 -12.06 -6.49
CA TYR A 44 -7.90 -11.03 -7.48
C TYR A 44 -7.21 -11.27 -8.82
N ASP A 45 -7.72 -10.68 -9.88
CA ASP A 45 -7.22 -10.94 -11.22
C ASP A 45 -6.08 -10.03 -11.67
N TRP A 46 -5.39 -9.42 -10.75
CA TRP A 46 -4.22 -8.61 -11.07
C TRP A 46 -2.96 -9.50 -11.11
N ASP A 47 -1.84 -8.92 -11.50
CA ASP A 47 -0.58 -9.68 -11.51
C ASP A 47 -0.04 -9.70 -10.08
N VAL A 48 -0.11 -10.86 -9.46
CA VAL A 48 0.27 -10.99 -8.06
C VAL A 48 1.73 -10.66 -7.82
N ARG A 49 2.59 -10.99 -8.77
CA ARG A 49 3.99 -10.74 -8.59
C ARG A 49 4.24 -9.24 -8.56
N ILE A 50 3.62 -8.47 -9.43
CA ILE A 50 3.78 -7.04 -9.46
C ILE A 50 3.17 -6.44 -8.20
N MET A 51 1.98 -6.89 -7.81
CA MET A 51 1.34 -6.32 -6.63
C MET A 51 2.10 -6.63 -5.36
N LYS A 52 2.74 -7.80 -5.28
CA LYS A 52 3.53 -8.10 -4.11
C LYS A 52 4.74 -7.19 -4.05
N ALA A 53 5.35 -6.89 -5.21
CA ALA A 53 6.50 -6.00 -5.25
C ALA A 53 6.10 -4.57 -4.87
N ILE A 54 4.92 -4.13 -5.31
CA ILE A 54 4.42 -2.81 -4.95
C ILE A 54 4.19 -2.77 -3.42
N MET A 55 3.59 -3.81 -2.87
CA MET A 55 3.31 -3.87 -1.44
C MET A 55 4.61 -3.81 -0.64
N GLN A 56 5.64 -4.49 -1.11
CA GLN A 56 6.92 -4.48 -0.44
C GLN A 56 7.52 -3.06 -0.49
N ALA A 57 7.45 -2.42 -1.64
CA ALA A 57 8.01 -1.08 -1.79
C ALA A 57 7.23 -0.06 -0.96
N GLU A 58 5.92 -0.26 -0.79
CA GLU A 58 5.11 0.72 -0.09
C GLU A 58 5.21 0.61 1.43
N SER A 59 5.20 -0.57 1.96
CA SER A 59 5.10 -0.73 3.40
C SER A 59 6.06 -1.75 3.99
N SER A 60 6.91 -2.35 3.16
CA SER A 60 7.72 -3.48 3.55
C SER A 60 6.80 -4.61 4.05
N CYS A 61 5.60 -4.65 3.51
CA CYS A 61 4.58 -5.63 3.85
C CYS A 61 4.22 -5.60 5.34
N ASN A 62 4.26 -4.39 5.93
CA ASN A 62 3.87 -4.22 7.30
C ASN A 62 2.46 -3.63 7.32
N GLU A 63 1.48 -4.42 7.75
CA GLU A 63 0.10 -3.98 7.73
C GLU A 63 -0.16 -2.81 8.68
N ASN A 64 0.72 -2.55 9.62
CA ASN A 64 0.52 -1.48 10.56
C ASN A 64 1.12 -0.14 10.12
N SER A 65 1.65 -0.08 8.92
CA SER A 65 2.26 1.16 8.43
C SER A 65 1.26 2.26 8.19
N THR A 66 1.63 3.48 8.51
CA THR A 66 0.84 4.67 8.19
C THR A 66 1.80 5.67 7.58
N GLY A 67 1.44 6.23 6.45
CA GLY A 67 2.30 7.17 5.74
C GLY A 67 1.56 8.41 5.34
N ASP A 68 2.27 9.30 4.63
CA ASP A 68 1.71 10.54 4.11
C ASP A 68 1.08 11.41 5.20
N THR A 69 1.62 11.32 6.41
CA THR A 69 1.03 12.04 7.53
C THR A 69 1.20 13.54 7.41
N SER A 70 2.05 14.01 6.50
CA SER A 70 2.21 15.43 6.28
C SER A 70 1.24 15.93 5.21
N LEU A 71 0.48 15.04 4.59
CA LEU A 71 -0.43 15.40 3.52
C LEU A 71 -1.88 15.42 3.97
N THR A 72 -2.11 15.52 5.25
CA THR A 72 -3.46 15.41 5.78
C THR A 72 -4.23 16.71 5.61
N PHE A 73 -5.53 16.61 5.58
CA PHE A 73 -6.41 17.75 5.53
C PHE A 73 -7.71 17.38 6.26
N THR A 74 -8.47 18.37 6.64
CA THR A 74 -9.72 18.13 7.36
C THR A 74 -10.89 18.52 6.49
N GLN A 75 -11.92 17.66 6.47
CA GLN A 75 -13.11 17.96 5.71
C GLN A 75 -14.27 17.41 6.51
N ASN A 76 -15.30 18.23 6.76
CA ASN A 76 -16.45 17.82 7.52
C ASN A 76 -16.08 17.21 8.88
N GLY A 77 -15.10 17.81 9.52
CA GLY A 77 -14.71 17.37 10.86
C GLY A 77 -13.87 16.12 10.90
N ARG A 78 -13.49 15.58 9.77
CA ARG A 78 -12.69 14.35 9.74
C ARG A 78 -11.36 14.61 9.06
N THR A 79 -10.29 13.97 9.52
CA THR A 79 -8.98 14.09 8.92
C THR A 79 -8.80 13.03 7.84
N TYR A 80 -8.31 13.46 6.69
CA TYR A 80 -8.07 12.60 5.55
C TYR A 80 -6.64 12.83 5.06
N GLY A 81 -6.22 12.09 4.10
CA GLY A 81 -4.97 12.37 3.35
C GLY A 81 -3.80 11.47 3.71
N TYR A 82 -3.87 10.79 4.86
CA TYR A 82 -2.81 9.87 5.21
C TYR A 82 -3.05 8.55 4.47
N SER A 83 -2.03 7.69 4.45
CA SER A 83 -2.11 6.41 3.75
C SER A 83 -1.93 5.28 4.75
N VAL A 84 -2.61 4.19 4.55
CA VAL A 84 -2.61 3.11 5.52
C VAL A 84 -2.27 1.75 4.97
N SER A 85 -1.60 0.99 5.79
CA SER A 85 -1.43 -0.45 5.70
C SER A 85 -0.59 -0.89 4.50
N LEU A 86 -0.77 -2.13 4.07
CA LEU A 86 0.09 -2.80 3.12
C LEU A 86 0.30 -2.05 1.82
N PHE A 87 -0.75 -1.57 1.20
CA PHE A 87 -0.64 -0.89 -0.07
C PHE A 87 -0.65 0.62 0.08
N GLN A 88 -0.59 1.12 1.30
CA GLN A 88 -0.59 2.55 1.56
C GLN A 88 -1.72 3.24 0.79
N VAL A 89 -2.94 2.74 1.00
CA VAL A 89 -4.11 3.30 0.35
C VAL A 89 -4.39 4.63 1.01
N ARG A 90 -4.44 5.69 0.22
CA ARG A 90 -4.64 7.02 0.78
C ARG A 90 -6.09 7.20 1.13
N ILE A 91 -6.36 7.71 2.32
CA ILE A 91 -7.71 7.86 2.81
C ILE A 91 -8.24 9.21 2.37
N LEU A 92 -9.22 9.16 1.50
CA LEU A 92 -9.84 10.34 0.91
C LEU A 92 -11.34 10.26 1.12
N PRO A 93 -12.05 11.38 0.98
CA PRO A 93 -13.50 11.32 1.11
C PRO A 93 -14.06 10.30 0.13
N GLY A 94 -14.90 9.43 0.63
CA GLY A 94 -15.44 8.33 -0.15
C GLY A 94 -14.71 7.03 0.07
N ARG A 95 -13.56 7.07 0.73
CA ARG A 95 -12.80 5.86 1.01
C ARG A 95 -12.74 5.57 2.49
N GLU A 96 -13.69 6.06 3.27
CA GLU A 96 -13.62 5.89 4.72
C GLU A 96 -13.55 4.45 5.15
N LYS A 97 -14.19 3.55 4.41
CA LYS A 97 -14.14 2.16 4.79
C LYS A 97 -12.77 1.55 4.59
N CYS A 98 -11.90 2.21 3.88
CA CYS A 98 -10.56 1.70 3.64
C CYS A 98 -9.59 2.12 4.75
N ASP A 99 -10.07 2.93 5.71
CA ASP A 99 -9.23 3.42 6.77
C ASP A 99 -9.08 2.31 7.81
N SER A 100 -8.27 1.33 7.50
CA SER A 100 -8.13 0.13 8.32
C SER A 100 -6.77 -0.48 8.08
N HIS A 101 -6.20 -1.06 9.12
CA HIS A 101 -4.95 -1.79 9.00
C HIS A 101 -5.20 -3.30 8.87
N ASN A 102 -6.44 -3.71 8.66
CA ASN A 102 -6.76 -5.11 8.41
C ASN A 102 -6.30 -5.47 7.01
N PRO A 103 -5.46 -6.50 6.85
CA PRO A 103 -4.93 -6.84 5.53
C PRO A 103 -5.99 -7.13 4.48
N GLU A 104 -7.06 -7.83 4.86
CA GLU A 104 -8.07 -8.16 3.87
C GLU A 104 -8.78 -6.91 3.39
N ILE A 105 -9.05 -5.97 4.26
CA ILE A 105 -9.71 -4.74 3.87
C ILE A 105 -8.78 -3.91 3.01
N ASN A 106 -7.51 -3.81 3.41
CA ASN A 106 -6.57 -2.99 2.67
C ASN A 106 -6.33 -3.53 1.27
N ILE A 107 -6.17 -4.84 1.14
CA ILE A 107 -5.93 -5.46 -0.16
C ILE A 107 -7.15 -5.30 -1.04
N ASP A 108 -8.36 -5.44 -0.47
CA ASP A 108 -9.56 -5.26 -1.26
C ASP A 108 -9.68 -3.81 -1.74
N CYS A 109 -9.36 -2.85 -0.90
CA CYS A 109 -9.38 -1.45 -1.30
C CYS A 109 -8.35 -1.19 -2.39
N ALA A 110 -7.16 -1.79 -2.26
CA ALA A 110 -6.14 -1.64 -3.28
C ALA A 110 -6.61 -2.21 -4.61
N TYR A 111 -7.35 -3.31 -4.56
CA TYR A 111 -7.87 -3.90 -5.78
C TYR A 111 -8.81 -2.94 -6.47
N HIS A 112 -9.69 -2.27 -5.72
CA HIS A 112 -10.60 -1.33 -6.34
C HIS A 112 -9.85 -0.12 -6.93
N VAL A 113 -8.79 0.32 -6.28
CA VAL A 113 -7.96 1.40 -6.83
C VAL A 113 -7.32 0.91 -8.13
N TRP A 114 -6.80 -0.32 -8.14
CA TRP A 114 -6.17 -0.88 -9.32
C TRP A 114 -7.17 -1.03 -10.46
N LYS A 115 -8.40 -1.46 -10.17
CA LYS A 115 -9.40 -1.61 -11.23
C LYS A 115 -9.69 -0.26 -11.89
N SER A 116 -9.62 0.81 -11.13
CA SER A 116 -9.92 2.11 -11.66
C SER A 116 -8.73 2.76 -12.33
N GLN A 117 -7.54 2.59 -11.78
CA GLN A 117 -6.39 3.35 -12.24
C GLN A 117 -5.21 2.53 -12.74
N GLY A 118 -5.22 1.23 -12.53
CA GLY A 118 -4.10 0.39 -12.91
C GLY A 118 -2.96 0.49 -11.94
N TYR A 119 -1.83 -0.10 -12.30
CA TYR A 119 -0.66 -0.11 -11.42
C TYR A 119 -0.11 1.30 -11.21
N LYS A 120 -0.37 2.21 -12.14
CA LYS A 120 0.18 3.54 -12.01
C LYS A 120 -0.41 4.32 -10.86
N ALA A 121 -1.39 3.78 -10.17
CA ALA A 121 -1.91 4.42 -8.98
C ALA A 121 -0.83 4.50 -7.91
N TRP A 122 0.19 3.66 -8.00
CA TRP A 122 1.25 3.63 -7.01
C TRP A 122 2.52 4.24 -7.58
N SER A 123 3.05 5.27 -6.93
CA SER A 123 4.24 5.93 -7.43
C SER A 123 5.45 5.01 -7.46
N VAL A 124 5.48 4.01 -6.58
CA VAL A 124 6.59 3.06 -6.60
C VAL A 124 6.59 2.23 -7.89
N TYR A 125 5.44 2.14 -8.56
CA TYR A 125 5.39 1.44 -9.83
C TYR A 125 5.93 2.36 -10.92
N THR A 126 5.44 3.60 -10.97
CA THR A 126 5.83 4.49 -12.04
C THR A 126 7.27 4.95 -11.94
N ASN A 127 7.84 5.02 -10.73
CA ASN A 127 9.23 5.43 -10.59
C ASN A 127 10.19 4.24 -10.58
N GLY A 128 9.69 3.02 -10.73
CA GLY A 128 10.54 1.85 -10.84
C GLY A 128 11.02 1.25 -9.53
N ARG A 129 10.64 1.82 -8.39
CA ARG A 129 11.13 1.28 -7.14
C ARG A 129 10.68 -0.14 -6.87
N TYR A 130 9.55 -0.56 -7.42
CA TYR A 130 9.05 -1.89 -7.19
C TYR A 130 9.92 -2.96 -7.87
N LEU A 131 10.69 -2.56 -8.91
CA LEU A 131 11.44 -3.52 -9.68
C LEU A 131 12.43 -4.36 -8.88
N ARG A 132 13.00 -3.79 -7.85
CA ARG A 132 13.98 -4.53 -7.07
C ARG A 132 13.32 -5.64 -6.26
N PHE A 133 12.02 -5.68 -6.17
CA PHE A 133 11.34 -6.69 -5.39
C PHE A 133 10.63 -7.75 -6.25
N LEU A 134 10.82 -7.68 -7.56
CA LEU A 134 10.19 -8.68 -8.43
C LEU A 134 10.84 -10.06 -8.37
#